data_84b0ea120ef8ae2fa87101cb31f5313c
#
_entry.id   84b0ea120ef8ae2fa87101cb31f5313c
#
_cell.length_a   1.000
_cell.length_b   1.000
_cell.length_c   1.000
_cell.angle_alpha   90.00
_cell.angle_beta   90.00
_cell.angle_gamma   90.00
#
_symmetry.space_group_name_H-M   'P 1'
#
loop_
_entity.id
_entity.type
_entity.pdbx_description
1 polymer ?
#
loop_
_entity_poly.entity_id
_entity_poly.type
_entity_poly.pdbx_seq_one_letter_code
_entity_poly.pdbx_strand_id
1 'polypeptide(L)'
;MKISKKPIKAIVCDFDGTFSTLRCGWEGVMRKMMLKYLPGEAKWIDAFIGETTGVQTILQMKGFVAELKRRGLVGPQRTRPSDPGFPSDPWVYKAEYNALLMASVAQKRQDVIDGKVPRETFLVPGALHFLQSLKTHGVKIYFASGTDQADVRIEAAALGLDKYAEAIEGALPKSETCAKEAALRRLVEKADVKPSELAVIGDGRVEIALGRALGARTVGLATNETDFSKVSKEKRARLKKAGAGLLAGDFTELRPILDYLGLGKNPDFSFRKIRTYDFHDRRNLVTIQSMLRPGVDPVPEWPKPKTPTDYADQRADFAELVDRVAEARRNARPVIFSMGAHVIKNNLSLYLIDLMRKGVFTHVSGNGACSIHDFELATLGGTSEDVPTAIEDGSFGMWEQTGRWMNEALQRGVKAGYGYGESIARYIDAHKSRFPYREQCVAYMAWKFGVPATYHIAMGTDIIHQHPIVDFGAIGLATGRDFHTMVNAVSQLDGGCYLNFGSGVIGPEVFLKALSISRNLGFPTFRITTGNFDLKPLGNYRCKIGYADPNYYYRPRKNIVNRPVSCGGKGWHFEGDHKETIPNLWLGLRKRGLV
;
A
#
# COMPACT_ATOMS: atom_id res chain seq x y z
N MET A 1 8.64 -32.11 10.69
CA MET A 1 9.49 -31.32 9.78
C MET A 1 9.30 -29.85 10.06
N LYS A 2 10.34 -29.08 10.43
CA LYS A 2 10.20 -27.62 10.62
C LYS A 2 9.90 -27.00 9.25
N ILE A 3 8.73 -26.40 9.10
CA ILE A 3 8.33 -25.69 7.88
C ILE A 3 9.32 -24.53 7.68
N SER A 4 9.96 -24.47 6.52
CA SER A 4 10.84 -23.36 6.16
C SER A 4 10.06 -22.04 6.25
N LYS A 5 10.59 -21.03 6.95
CA LYS A 5 9.98 -19.68 7.03
C LYS A 5 10.23 -18.84 5.77
N LYS A 6 11.02 -19.36 4.80
CA LYS A 6 11.28 -18.64 3.55
C LYS A 6 10.06 -18.62 2.66
N PRO A 7 9.74 -17.52 1.98
CA PRO A 7 8.63 -17.45 1.03
C PRO A 7 8.86 -18.42 -0.15
N ILE A 8 7.77 -18.93 -0.72
CA ILE A 8 7.84 -19.65 -1.99
C ILE A 8 8.13 -18.68 -3.14
N LYS A 9 8.73 -19.21 -4.22
CA LYS A 9 8.96 -18.47 -5.47
C LYS A 9 8.14 -19.01 -6.63
N ALA A 10 7.70 -20.27 -6.53
CA ALA A 10 6.86 -20.91 -7.54
C ALA A 10 5.80 -21.79 -6.89
N ILE A 11 4.67 -21.93 -7.57
CA ILE A 11 3.58 -22.81 -7.20
C ILE A 11 3.08 -23.58 -8.42
N VAL A 12 2.91 -24.88 -8.28
CA VAL A 12 2.24 -25.71 -9.28
C VAL A 12 0.84 -26.04 -8.75
N CYS A 13 -0.14 -25.63 -9.52
CA CYS A 13 -1.55 -25.72 -9.18
C CYS A 13 -2.20 -26.82 -10.01
N ASP A 14 -2.95 -27.70 -9.39
CA ASP A 14 -3.93 -28.50 -10.09
C ASP A 14 -5.04 -27.61 -10.65
N PHE A 15 -5.69 -28.03 -11.73
CA PHE A 15 -6.69 -27.21 -12.39
C PHE A 15 -8.11 -27.62 -12.03
N ASP A 16 -8.49 -28.87 -12.34
CA ASP A 16 -9.86 -29.38 -12.18
C ASP A 16 -10.17 -29.69 -10.70
N GLY A 17 -11.29 -29.18 -10.17
CA GLY A 17 -11.68 -29.34 -8.77
C GLY A 17 -10.89 -28.47 -7.78
N THR A 18 -9.81 -27.83 -8.26
CA THR A 18 -8.93 -26.95 -7.46
C THR A 18 -9.16 -25.46 -7.77
N PHE A 19 -9.21 -25.10 -9.05
CA PHE A 19 -9.51 -23.75 -9.52
C PHE A 19 -10.77 -23.70 -10.37
N SER A 20 -10.99 -24.71 -11.22
CA SER A 20 -12.11 -24.82 -12.13
C SER A 20 -13.09 -25.90 -11.68
N THR A 21 -14.38 -25.59 -11.74
CA THR A 21 -15.49 -26.53 -11.55
C THR A 21 -16.30 -26.78 -12.84
N LEU A 22 -15.76 -26.39 -14.01
CA LEU A 22 -16.41 -26.65 -15.31
C LEU A 22 -16.73 -28.13 -15.51
N ARG A 23 -15.86 -29.01 -15.03
CA ARG A 23 -15.95 -30.47 -15.14
C ARG A 23 -16.71 -31.13 -13.96
N CYS A 24 -17.25 -30.33 -13.03
CA CYS A 24 -18.05 -30.83 -11.93
C CYS A 24 -19.21 -31.72 -12.44
N GLY A 25 -19.36 -32.90 -11.84
CA GLY A 25 -20.35 -33.91 -12.24
C GLY A 25 -19.80 -34.95 -13.25
N TRP A 26 -18.49 -35.00 -13.48
CA TRP A 26 -17.83 -35.98 -14.35
C TRP A 26 -18.09 -37.41 -13.89
N GLU A 27 -18.24 -37.69 -12.61
CA GLU A 27 -18.58 -39.01 -12.07
C GLU A 27 -19.94 -39.46 -12.58
N GLY A 28 -20.93 -38.58 -12.65
CA GLY A 28 -22.26 -38.86 -13.18
C GLY A 28 -22.22 -39.20 -14.68
N VAL A 29 -21.37 -38.51 -15.44
CA VAL A 29 -21.14 -38.80 -16.87
C VAL A 29 -20.49 -40.16 -17.04
N MET A 30 -19.44 -40.46 -16.26
CA MET A 30 -18.76 -41.74 -16.28
C MET A 30 -19.69 -42.87 -15.88
N ARG A 31 -20.47 -42.70 -14.83
CA ARG A 31 -21.49 -43.63 -14.37
C ARG A 31 -22.51 -43.94 -15.46
N LYS A 32 -23.04 -42.92 -16.11
CA LYS A 32 -24.01 -43.05 -17.19
C LYS A 32 -23.41 -43.85 -18.38
N MET A 33 -22.18 -43.57 -18.74
CA MET A 33 -21.48 -44.30 -19.81
C MET A 33 -21.24 -45.76 -19.42
N MET A 34 -20.73 -46.06 -18.22
CA MET A 34 -20.46 -47.44 -17.79
C MET A 34 -21.74 -48.27 -17.61
N LEU A 35 -22.86 -47.66 -17.14
CA LEU A 35 -24.15 -48.36 -17.06
C LEU A 35 -24.69 -48.82 -18.42
N LYS A 36 -24.34 -48.18 -19.53
CA LYS A 36 -24.67 -48.62 -20.88
C LYS A 36 -24.10 -50.01 -21.17
N TYR A 37 -22.92 -50.33 -20.64
CA TYR A 37 -22.20 -51.58 -20.83
C TYR A 37 -22.43 -52.59 -19.72
N LEU A 38 -22.72 -52.14 -18.52
CA LEU A 38 -22.99 -52.93 -17.32
C LEU A 38 -24.35 -52.55 -16.68
N PRO A 39 -25.47 -52.78 -17.35
CA PRO A 39 -26.80 -52.47 -16.80
C PRO A 39 -27.02 -53.29 -15.53
N GLY A 40 -27.53 -52.63 -14.47
CA GLY A 40 -27.77 -53.23 -13.16
C GLY A 40 -26.59 -53.24 -12.19
N GLU A 41 -25.38 -52.93 -12.63
CA GLU A 41 -24.15 -52.97 -11.81
C GLU A 41 -23.80 -51.60 -11.14
N ALA A 42 -24.80 -50.79 -10.84
CA ALA A 42 -24.63 -49.47 -10.30
C ALA A 42 -23.72 -49.44 -9.06
N LYS A 43 -23.86 -50.37 -8.12
CA LYS A 43 -23.07 -50.46 -6.89
C LYS A 43 -21.57 -50.65 -7.18
N TRP A 44 -21.24 -51.54 -8.14
CA TRP A 44 -19.84 -51.78 -8.52
C TRP A 44 -19.27 -50.56 -9.22
N ILE A 45 -20.03 -49.96 -10.14
CA ILE A 45 -19.62 -48.76 -10.87
C ILE A 45 -19.32 -47.59 -9.90
N ASP A 46 -20.21 -47.35 -8.94
CA ASP A 46 -20.05 -46.29 -7.95
C ASP A 46 -18.80 -46.50 -7.07
N ALA A 47 -18.57 -47.75 -6.64
CA ALA A 47 -17.35 -48.10 -5.88
C ALA A 47 -16.10 -47.92 -6.74
N PHE A 48 -16.11 -48.39 -8.00
CA PHE A 48 -15.01 -48.29 -8.93
C PHE A 48 -14.65 -46.84 -9.25
N ILE A 49 -15.63 -45.99 -9.51
CA ILE A 49 -15.42 -44.56 -9.74
C ILE A 49 -14.82 -43.92 -8.49
N GLY A 50 -15.34 -44.22 -7.30
CA GLY A 50 -14.84 -43.70 -6.02
C GLY A 50 -13.37 -44.10 -5.75
N GLU A 51 -13.00 -45.38 -5.99
CA GLU A 51 -11.65 -45.89 -5.80
C GLU A 51 -10.65 -45.30 -6.81
N THR A 52 -11.11 -45.03 -8.02
CA THR A 52 -10.28 -44.51 -9.11
C THR A 52 -10.33 -43.01 -9.29
N THR A 53 -11.01 -42.29 -8.39
CA THR A 53 -11.05 -40.82 -8.40
C THR A 53 -9.63 -40.25 -8.28
N GLY A 54 -9.27 -39.35 -9.21
CA GLY A 54 -7.92 -38.75 -9.32
C GLY A 54 -6.93 -39.58 -10.09
N VAL A 55 -7.34 -40.73 -10.62
CA VAL A 55 -6.56 -41.54 -11.58
C VAL A 55 -6.88 -41.09 -13.01
N GLN A 56 -5.88 -41.11 -13.88
CA GLN A 56 -6.06 -40.72 -15.28
C GLN A 56 -7.16 -41.56 -15.96
N THR A 57 -8.02 -40.92 -16.74
CA THR A 57 -9.17 -41.56 -17.40
C THR A 57 -8.83 -42.81 -18.19
N ILE A 58 -7.69 -42.84 -18.94
CA ILE A 58 -7.30 -44.03 -19.68
C ILE A 58 -7.01 -45.22 -18.75
N LEU A 59 -6.45 -44.98 -17.57
CA LEU A 59 -6.21 -46.04 -16.57
C LEU A 59 -7.52 -46.55 -15.96
N GLN A 60 -8.49 -45.63 -15.73
CA GLN A 60 -9.84 -46.02 -15.35
C GLN A 60 -10.49 -46.90 -16.43
N MET A 61 -10.37 -46.51 -17.70
CA MET A 61 -10.91 -47.32 -18.80
C MET A 61 -10.19 -48.68 -18.96
N LYS A 62 -8.87 -48.74 -18.71
CA LYS A 62 -8.16 -50.03 -18.63
C LYS A 62 -8.76 -50.94 -17.53
N GLY A 63 -9.03 -50.38 -16.35
CA GLY A 63 -9.71 -51.08 -15.24
C GLY A 63 -11.13 -51.52 -15.60
N PHE A 64 -11.88 -50.64 -16.26
CA PHE A 64 -13.23 -50.96 -16.74
C PHE A 64 -13.23 -52.09 -17.77
N VAL A 65 -12.33 -52.08 -18.75
CA VAL A 65 -12.17 -53.16 -19.74
C VAL A 65 -11.73 -54.46 -19.07
N ALA A 66 -10.86 -54.41 -18.06
CA ALA A 66 -10.47 -55.61 -17.32
C ALA A 66 -11.69 -56.25 -16.63
N GLU A 67 -12.59 -55.43 -16.06
CA GLU A 67 -13.84 -55.94 -15.49
C GLU A 67 -14.79 -56.53 -16.54
N LEU A 68 -14.93 -55.88 -17.71
CA LEU A 68 -15.69 -56.42 -18.83
C LEU A 68 -15.13 -57.75 -19.27
N LYS A 69 -13.79 -57.90 -19.34
CA LYS A 69 -13.12 -59.19 -19.64
C LYS A 69 -13.40 -60.25 -18.57
N ARG A 70 -13.30 -59.89 -17.29
CA ARG A 70 -13.58 -60.79 -16.17
C ARG A 70 -15.01 -61.36 -16.24
N ARG A 71 -15.95 -60.56 -16.77
CA ARG A 71 -17.36 -60.93 -16.93
C ARG A 71 -17.65 -61.64 -18.27
N GLY A 72 -16.66 -61.87 -19.12
CA GLY A 72 -16.83 -62.51 -20.42
C GLY A 72 -17.58 -61.66 -21.46
N LEU A 73 -17.58 -60.32 -21.28
CA LEU A 73 -18.35 -59.40 -22.11
C LEU A 73 -17.53 -58.78 -23.27
N VAL A 74 -16.24 -59.05 -23.34
CA VAL A 74 -15.35 -58.54 -24.40
C VAL A 74 -15.27 -59.54 -25.53
N GLY A 75 -15.47 -59.08 -26.76
CA GLY A 75 -15.39 -59.91 -27.99
C GLY A 75 -15.32 -59.03 -29.25
N PRO A 76 -15.35 -59.64 -30.45
CA PRO A 76 -15.39 -58.87 -31.67
C PRO A 76 -16.59 -57.92 -31.70
N GLN A 77 -16.44 -56.80 -32.40
CA GLN A 77 -17.43 -55.73 -32.45
C GLN A 77 -18.82 -56.29 -32.81
N ARG A 78 -19.84 -55.97 -32.02
CA ARG A 78 -21.23 -56.41 -32.24
C ARG A 78 -21.72 -55.90 -33.59
N THR A 79 -22.03 -56.84 -34.48
CA THR A 79 -22.71 -56.53 -35.72
C THR A 79 -24.23 -56.78 -35.63
N ARG A 80 -24.69 -57.51 -34.58
CA ARG A 80 -26.10 -57.79 -34.28
C ARG A 80 -26.36 -57.72 -32.77
N PRO A 81 -27.59 -57.45 -32.32
CA PRO A 81 -27.95 -57.40 -30.86
C PRO A 81 -27.61 -58.68 -30.08
N SER A 82 -27.51 -59.85 -30.77
CA SER A 82 -27.17 -61.11 -30.18
C SER A 82 -25.68 -61.43 -30.10
N ASP A 83 -24.79 -60.59 -30.68
CA ASP A 83 -23.35 -60.89 -30.73
C ASP A 83 -22.74 -60.58 -29.34
N PRO A 84 -22.00 -61.51 -28.71
CA PRO A 84 -21.28 -61.23 -27.48
C PRO A 84 -20.02 -60.45 -27.80
N GLY A 85 -19.88 -59.28 -27.22
CA GLY A 85 -18.58 -58.64 -27.18
C GLY A 85 -18.58 -57.13 -27.31
N PHE A 86 -18.08 -56.50 -26.26
CA PHE A 86 -17.74 -55.08 -26.28
C PHE A 86 -16.28 -54.89 -26.70
N PRO A 87 -15.89 -53.69 -27.17
CA PRO A 87 -14.52 -53.40 -27.54
C PRO A 87 -13.51 -53.74 -26.44
N SER A 88 -12.38 -54.32 -26.83
CA SER A 88 -11.26 -54.61 -25.91
C SER A 88 -10.29 -53.45 -25.74
N ASP A 89 -10.41 -52.41 -26.58
CA ASP A 89 -9.56 -51.23 -26.56
C ASP A 89 -10.10 -50.18 -25.57
N PRO A 90 -9.37 -49.85 -24.49
CA PRO A 90 -9.77 -48.81 -23.52
C PRO A 90 -9.93 -47.43 -24.13
N TRP A 91 -9.26 -47.14 -25.25
CA TRP A 91 -9.35 -45.83 -25.91
C TRP A 91 -10.74 -45.55 -26.51
N VAL A 92 -11.47 -46.58 -26.91
CA VAL A 92 -12.87 -46.46 -27.38
C VAL A 92 -13.74 -45.88 -26.26
N TYR A 93 -13.62 -46.38 -25.03
CA TYR A 93 -14.38 -45.91 -23.88
C TYR A 93 -13.94 -44.53 -23.41
N LYS A 94 -12.63 -44.25 -23.50
CA LYS A 94 -12.12 -42.90 -23.23
C LYS A 94 -12.69 -41.89 -24.22
N ALA A 95 -12.72 -42.21 -25.49
CA ALA A 95 -13.27 -41.35 -26.53
C ALA A 95 -14.77 -41.09 -26.33
N GLU A 96 -15.56 -42.14 -26.01
CA GLU A 96 -16.98 -41.98 -25.71
C GLU A 96 -17.23 -41.12 -24.44
N TYR A 97 -16.50 -41.42 -23.37
CA TYR A 97 -16.57 -40.63 -22.14
C TYR A 97 -16.21 -39.16 -22.39
N ASN A 98 -15.10 -38.91 -23.11
CA ASN A 98 -14.68 -37.54 -23.42
C ASN A 98 -15.73 -36.79 -24.24
N ALA A 99 -16.34 -37.45 -25.24
CA ALA A 99 -17.41 -36.84 -26.04
C ALA A 99 -18.61 -36.41 -25.19
N LEU A 100 -19.04 -37.30 -24.28
CA LEU A 100 -20.15 -37.02 -23.37
C LEU A 100 -19.82 -35.88 -22.37
N LEU A 101 -18.63 -35.93 -21.81
CA LEU A 101 -18.17 -34.89 -20.86
C LEU A 101 -18.01 -33.55 -21.55
N MET A 102 -17.35 -33.52 -22.70
CA MET A 102 -17.08 -32.28 -23.45
C MET A 102 -18.35 -31.63 -23.99
N ALA A 103 -19.40 -32.41 -24.33
CA ALA A 103 -20.70 -31.84 -24.67
C ALA A 103 -21.29 -30.98 -23.51
N SER A 104 -21.13 -31.46 -22.27
CA SER A 104 -21.56 -30.71 -21.08
C SER A 104 -20.65 -29.51 -20.75
N VAL A 105 -19.32 -29.68 -20.84
CA VAL A 105 -18.34 -28.65 -20.57
C VAL A 105 -18.37 -27.54 -21.61
N ALA A 106 -18.52 -27.91 -22.90
CA ALA A 106 -18.56 -26.96 -24.01
C ALA A 106 -19.69 -25.94 -23.86
N GLN A 107 -20.88 -26.40 -23.43
CA GLN A 107 -22.00 -25.48 -23.18
C GLN A 107 -21.70 -24.51 -22.05
N LYS A 108 -21.23 -25.00 -20.89
CA LYS A 108 -20.87 -24.15 -19.73
C LYS A 108 -19.80 -23.12 -20.10
N ARG A 109 -18.78 -23.54 -20.85
CA ARG A 109 -17.70 -22.68 -21.34
C ARG A 109 -18.23 -21.60 -22.29
N GLN A 110 -19.11 -21.98 -23.24
CA GLN A 110 -19.69 -21.02 -24.18
C GLN A 110 -20.54 -19.99 -23.46
N ASP A 111 -21.33 -20.41 -22.48
CA ASP A 111 -22.15 -19.49 -21.68
C ASP A 111 -21.30 -18.46 -20.93
N VAL A 112 -20.09 -18.84 -20.47
CA VAL A 112 -19.13 -17.89 -19.88
C VAL A 112 -18.56 -16.94 -20.94
N ILE A 113 -18.16 -17.45 -22.11
CA ILE A 113 -17.60 -16.65 -23.22
C ILE A 113 -18.63 -15.65 -23.73
N ASP A 114 -19.88 -16.07 -23.86
CA ASP A 114 -20.99 -15.22 -24.30
C ASP A 114 -21.46 -14.22 -23.21
N GLY A 115 -20.91 -14.28 -22.01
CA GLY A 115 -21.31 -13.43 -20.87
C GLY A 115 -22.70 -13.76 -20.31
N LYS A 116 -23.29 -14.91 -20.66
CA LYS A 116 -24.59 -15.38 -20.14
C LYS A 116 -24.48 -15.80 -18.67
N VAL A 117 -23.32 -16.33 -18.29
CA VAL A 117 -23.00 -16.78 -16.92
C VAL A 117 -21.67 -16.15 -16.49
N PRO A 118 -21.58 -15.53 -15.31
CA PRO A 118 -20.31 -15.05 -14.78
C PRO A 118 -19.31 -16.20 -14.65
N ARG A 119 -18.05 -15.97 -15.04
CA ARG A 119 -16.98 -17.00 -14.93
C ARG A 119 -16.76 -17.47 -13.49
N GLU A 120 -17.04 -16.61 -12.51
CA GLU A 120 -16.94 -16.89 -11.07
C GLU A 120 -17.85 -18.06 -10.65
N THR A 121 -18.92 -18.33 -11.40
CA THR A 121 -19.82 -19.49 -11.19
C THR A 121 -19.08 -20.83 -11.31
N PHE A 122 -18.04 -20.86 -12.16
CA PHE A 122 -17.26 -22.09 -12.41
C PHE A 122 -15.84 -21.99 -11.83
N LEU A 123 -15.59 -21.03 -10.94
CA LEU A 123 -14.35 -20.93 -10.18
C LEU A 123 -14.58 -21.35 -8.73
N VAL A 124 -13.58 -21.99 -8.14
CA VAL A 124 -13.56 -22.22 -6.70
C VAL A 124 -13.53 -20.86 -5.99
N PRO A 125 -14.34 -20.63 -4.94
CA PRO A 125 -14.44 -19.38 -4.25
C PRO A 125 -13.08 -18.83 -3.81
N GLY A 126 -12.81 -17.54 -4.11
CA GLY A 126 -11.56 -16.86 -3.79
C GLY A 126 -10.37 -17.16 -4.73
N ALA A 127 -10.53 -18.02 -5.74
CA ALA A 127 -9.45 -18.45 -6.64
C ALA A 127 -8.71 -17.28 -7.31
N LEU A 128 -9.44 -16.31 -7.89
CA LEU A 128 -8.82 -15.14 -8.54
C LEU A 128 -8.08 -14.25 -7.55
N HIS A 129 -8.62 -14.07 -6.34
CA HIS A 129 -7.97 -13.29 -5.29
C HIS A 129 -6.66 -13.97 -4.83
N PHE A 130 -6.67 -15.30 -4.70
CA PHE A 130 -5.45 -16.06 -4.38
C PHE A 130 -4.38 -15.89 -5.46
N LEU A 131 -4.74 -16.05 -6.73
CA LEU A 131 -3.81 -15.86 -7.85
C LEU A 131 -3.26 -14.43 -7.91
N GLN A 132 -4.10 -13.43 -7.70
CA GLN A 132 -3.67 -12.04 -7.62
C GLN A 132 -2.69 -11.82 -6.46
N SER A 133 -2.95 -12.40 -5.29
CA SER A 133 -2.05 -12.33 -4.15
C SER A 133 -0.69 -12.97 -4.46
N LEU A 134 -0.66 -14.12 -5.14
CA LEU A 134 0.58 -14.76 -5.57
C LEU A 134 1.40 -13.87 -6.52
N LYS A 135 0.74 -13.25 -7.51
CA LYS A 135 1.39 -12.30 -8.45
C LYS A 135 1.97 -11.09 -7.69
N THR A 136 1.22 -10.52 -6.75
CA THR A 136 1.69 -9.40 -5.91
C THR A 136 2.96 -9.76 -5.14
N HIS A 137 3.11 -11.03 -4.73
CA HIS A 137 4.31 -11.52 -4.06
C HIS A 137 5.42 -12.00 -5.04
N GLY A 138 5.23 -11.84 -6.35
CA GLY A 138 6.21 -12.24 -7.37
C GLY A 138 6.35 -13.76 -7.53
N VAL A 139 5.33 -14.54 -7.13
CA VAL A 139 5.33 -16.01 -7.25
C VAL A 139 4.98 -16.41 -8.66
N LYS A 140 5.79 -17.26 -9.28
CA LYS A 140 5.51 -17.89 -10.59
C LYS A 140 4.42 -18.95 -10.43
N ILE A 141 3.39 -18.89 -11.26
CA ILE A 141 2.20 -19.76 -11.18
C ILE A 141 2.17 -20.69 -12.39
N TYR A 142 1.97 -21.96 -12.13
CA TYR A 142 1.88 -23.01 -13.15
C TYR A 142 0.62 -23.84 -12.92
N PHE A 143 -0.09 -24.20 -13.99
CA PHE A 143 -1.24 -25.12 -13.91
C PHE A 143 -0.91 -26.46 -14.53
N ALA A 144 -1.23 -27.53 -13.81
CA ALA A 144 -1.15 -28.91 -14.26
C ALA A 144 -2.53 -29.57 -14.22
N SER A 145 -2.93 -30.27 -15.26
CA SER A 145 -4.20 -31.00 -15.32
C SER A 145 -4.00 -32.42 -15.89
N GLY A 146 -4.86 -33.32 -15.46
CA GLY A 146 -5.04 -34.63 -16.12
C GLY A 146 -5.87 -34.58 -17.41
N THR A 147 -6.46 -33.42 -17.70
CA THR A 147 -7.23 -33.11 -18.91
C THR A 147 -6.32 -32.97 -20.12
N ASP A 148 -6.83 -33.29 -21.30
CA ASP A 148 -6.08 -33.14 -22.54
C ASP A 148 -5.60 -31.71 -22.74
N GLN A 149 -4.35 -31.51 -23.20
CA GLN A 149 -3.63 -30.23 -23.25
C GLN A 149 -4.41 -29.11 -23.96
N ALA A 150 -5.10 -29.42 -25.05
CA ALA A 150 -5.88 -28.45 -25.82
C ALA A 150 -7.08 -27.95 -25.01
N ASP A 151 -7.79 -28.85 -24.33
CA ASP A 151 -8.99 -28.55 -23.58
C ASP A 151 -8.69 -27.66 -22.35
N VAL A 152 -7.67 -28.03 -21.53
CA VAL A 152 -7.33 -27.28 -20.34
C VAL A 152 -6.92 -25.84 -20.65
N ARG A 153 -6.24 -25.61 -21.79
CA ARG A 153 -5.87 -24.25 -22.20
C ARG A 153 -7.08 -23.42 -22.61
N ILE A 154 -8.03 -24.00 -23.34
CA ILE A 154 -9.26 -23.31 -23.73
C ILE A 154 -10.12 -23.01 -22.49
N GLU A 155 -10.23 -23.94 -21.55
CA GLU A 155 -10.97 -23.77 -20.31
C GLU A 155 -10.33 -22.71 -19.41
N ALA A 156 -9.00 -22.71 -19.30
CA ALA A 156 -8.26 -21.70 -18.54
C ALA A 156 -8.46 -20.29 -19.12
N ALA A 157 -8.43 -20.15 -20.44
CA ALA A 157 -8.67 -18.89 -21.11
C ALA A 157 -10.11 -18.39 -20.90
N ALA A 158 -11.11 -19.26 -21.00
CA ALA A 158 -12.51 -18.92 -20.76
C ALA A 158 -12.73 -18.41 -19.31
N LEU A 159 -12.04 -18.99 -18.33
CA LEU A 159 -12.10 -18.59 -16.94
C LEU A 159 -11.15 -17.42 -16.60
N GLY A 160 -10.28 -16.98 -17.54
CA GLY A 160 -9.29 -15.93 -17.34
C GLY A 160 -8.14 -16.30 -16.39
N LEU A 161 -7.89 -17.61 -16.21
CA LEU A 161 -6.80 -18.16 -15.38
C LEU A 161 -5.45 -18.15 -16.12
N ASP A 162 -5.46 -18.20 -17.45
CA ASP A 162 -4.30 -18.13 -18.33
C ASP A 162 -3.45 -16.88 -18.11
N LYS A 163 -4.08 -15.75 -17.79
CA LYS A 163 -3.41 -14.45 -17.52
C LYS A 163 -2.49 -14.47 -16.29
N TYR A 164 -2.68 -15.42 -15.40
CA TYR A 164 -1.85 -15.59 -14.20
C TYR A 164 -0.72 -16.59 -14.39
N ALA A 165 -0.84 -17.50 -15.37
CA ALA A 165 0.03 -18.65 -15.53
C ALA A 165 1.29 -18.35 -16.35
N GLU A 166 2.45 -18.82 -15.88
CA GLU A 166 3.68 -18.90 -16.67
C GLU A 166 3.60 -20.06 -17.70
N ALA A 167 2.90 -21.14 -17.36
CA ALA A 167 2.58 -22.23 -18.24
C ALA A 167 1.39 -23.05 -17.74
N ILE A 168 0.66 -23.67 -18.71
CA ILE A 168 -0.45 -24.57 -18.47
C ILE A 168 -0.17 -25.86 -19.22
N GLU A 169 -0.07 -26.98 -18.49
CA GLU A 169 0.20 -28.30 -19.06
C GLU A 169 -0.87 -29.32 -18.70
N GLY A 170 -1.28 -30.08 -19.71
CA GLY A 170 -2.26 -31.16 -19.61
C GLY A 170 -1.71 -32.49 -20.10
N ALA A 171 -2.61 -33.45 -20.31
CA ALA A 171 -2.30 -34.75 -20.91
C ALA A 171 -1.88 -34.58 -22.37
N LEU A 172 -0.78 -35.22 -22.75
CA LEU A 172 -0.34 -35.30 -24.13
C LEU A 172 -1.06 -36.46 -24.87
N PRO A 173 -1.27 -36.36 -26.20
CA PRO A 173 -1.92 -37.40 -26.96
C PRO A 173 -1.18 -38.75 -26.82
N LYS A 174 -1.95 -39.83 -26.64
CA LYS A 174 -1.46 -41.24 -26.54
C LYS A 174 -0.44 -41.51 -25.41
N SER A 175 -0.36 -40.64 -24.38
CA SER A 175 0.47 -40.92 -23.21
C SER A 175 -0.15 -42.02 -22.35
N GLU A 176 0.60 -43.08 -22.10
CA GLU A 176 0.20 -44.19 -21.22
C GLU A 176 0.64 -44.05 -19.76
N THR A 177 1.48 -43.07 -19.48
CA THR A 177 1.93 -42.75 -18.13
C THR A 177 0.92 -41.82 -17.44
N CYS A 178 0.99 -41.68 -16.10
CA CYS A 178 0.16 -40.74 -15.38
C CYS A 178 0.44 -39.31 -15.87
N ALA A 179 -0.40 -38.85 -16.81
CA ALA A 179 -0.20 -37.58 -17.52
C ALA A 179 -0.11 -36.40 -16.58
N LYS A 180 -0.91 -36.40 -15.50
CA LYS A 180 -0.89 -35.37 -14.46
C LYS A 180 0.46 -35.32 -13.72
N GLU A 181 1.00 -36.49 -13.35
CA GLU A 181 2.32 -36.56 -12.72
C GLU A 181 3.44 -36.11 -13.66
N ALA A 182 3.38 -36.52 -14.93
CA ALA A 182 4.35 -36.10 -15.95
C ALA A 182 4.29 -34.58 -16.19
N ALA A 183 3.09 -34.00 -16.30
CA ALA A 183 2.90 -32.55 -16.43
C ALA A 183 3.46 -31.79 -15.19
N LEU A 184 3.16 -32.28 -14.00
CA LEU A 184 3.69 -31.70 -12.74
C LEU A 184 5.22 -31.72 -12.70
N ARG A 185 5.86 -32.85 -13.09
CA ARG A 185 7.33 -32.95 -13.11
C ARG A 185 7.95 -31.95 -14.08
N ARG A 186 7.42 -31.85 -15.31
CA ARG A 186 7.89 -30.88 -16.31
C ARG A 186 7.76 -29.44 -15.81
N LEU A 187 6.65 -29.10 -15.14
CA LEU A 187 6.45 -27.75 -14.60
C LEU A 187 7.35 -27.46 -13.41
N VAL A 188 7.65 -28.47 -12.57
CA VAL A 188 8.62 -28.33 -11.47
C VAL A 188 10.02 -28.05 -12.00
N GLU A 189 10.46 -28.78 -13.03
CA GLU A 189 11.74 -28.55 -13.72
C GLU A 189 11.77 -27.14 -14.34
N LYS A 190 10.70 -26.74 -15.03
CA LYS A 190 10.57 -25.42 -15.64
C LYS A 190 10.57 -24.28 -14.62
N ALA A 191 10.07 -24.51 -13.42
CA ALA A 191 10.03 -23.51 -12.36
C ALA A 191 11.44 -23.12 -11.88
N ASP A 192 12.41 -24.01 -11.99
CA ASP A 192 13.82 -23.79 -11.64
C ASP A 192 14.00 -23.14 -10.26
N VAL A 193 13.38 -23.76 -9.25
CA VAL A 193 13.44 -23.29 -7.87
C VAL A 193 13.81 -24.44 -6.92
N LYS A 194 14.36 -24.11 -5.76
CA LYS A 194 14.66 -25.12 -4.74
C LYS A 194 13.35 -25.72 -4.20
N PRO A 195 13.32 -26.99 -3.80
CA PRO A 195 12.14 -27.63 -3.20
C PRO A 195 11.51 -26.84 -2.05
N SER A 196 12.33 -26.19 -1.22
CA SER A 196 11.86 -25.36 -0.11
C SER A 196 11.18 -24.04 -0.53
N GLU A 197 11.34 -23.65 -1.79
CA GLU A 197 10.77 -22.45 -2.42
C GLU A 197 9.62 -22.79 -3.39
N LEU A 198 9.25 -24.08 -3.48
CA LEU A 198 8.18 -24.62 -4.29
C LEU A 198 6.96 -24.94 -3.43
N ALA A 199 5.76 -24.72 -3.98
CA ALA A 199 4.51 -25.26 -3.46
C ALA A 199 3.76 -26.04 -4.52
N VAL A 200 2.96 -27.01 -4.07
CA VAL A 200 1.99 -27.73 -4.89
C VAL A 200 0.63 -27.63 -4.21
N ILE A 201 -0.40 -27.26 -4.99
CA ILE A 201 -1.76 -27.16 -4.49
C ILE A 201 -2.71 -27.97 -5.36
N GLY A 202 -3.62 -28.71 -4.74
CA GLY A 202 -4.60 -29.52 -5.45
C GLY A 202 -5.62 -30.18 -4.55
N ASP A 203 -6.63 -30.79 -5.16
CA ASP A 203 -7.73 -31.50 -4.49
C ASP A 203 -7.61 -33.05 -4.57
N GLY A 204 -6.59 -33.54 -5.29
CA GLY A 204 -6.34 -34.96 -5.49
C GLY A 204 -5.12 -35.49 -4.69
N ARG A 205 -5.01 -36.82 -4.70
CA ARG A 205 -3.92 -37.53 -4.03
C ARG A 205 -2.58 -37.41 -4.76
N VAL A 206 -2.63 -37.39 -6.10
CA VAL A 206 -1.44 -37.52 -6.96
C VAL A 206 -0.51 -36.32 -6.78
N GLU A 207 -1.04 -35.12 -6.94
CA GLU A 207 -0.29 -33.87 -6.82
C GLU A 207 0.25 -33.65 -5.40
N ILE A 208 -0.55 -33.96 -4.37
CA ILE A 208 -0.12 -33.80 -2.97
C ILE A 208 1.00 -34.80 -2.62
N ALA A 209 0.85 -36.06 -3.03
CA ALA A 209 1.90 -37.08 -2.80
C ALA A 209 3.20 -36.73 -3.53
N LEU A 210 3.11 -36.27 -4.78
CA LEU A 210 4.27 -35.86 -5.55
C LEU A 210 4.95 -34.62 -4.95
N GLY A 211 4.18 -33.57 -4.61
CA GLY A 211 4.71 -32.37 -3.98
C GLY A 211 5.47 -32.70 -2.69
N ARG A 212 4.90 -33.59 -1.87
CA ARG A 212 5.57 -34.10 -0.66
C ARG A 212 6.87 -34.86 -0.95
N ALA A 213 6.85 -35.76 -1.95
CA ALA A 213 8.03 -36.54 -2.36
C ALA A 213 9.16 -35.62 -2.85
N LEU A 214 8.83 -34.51 -3.48
CA LEU A 214 9.77 -33.48 -3.94
C LEU A 214 10.26 -32.56 -2.83
N GLY A 215 9.71 -32.64 -1.62
CA GLY A 215 10.05 -31.74 -0.51
C GLY A 215 9.42 -30.33 -0.64
N ALA A 216 8.45 -30.16 -1.51
CA ALA A 216 7.68 -28.93 -1.67
C ALA A 216 6.62 -28.75 -0.56
N ARG A 217 6.13 -27.52 -0.38
CA ARG A 217 4.96 -27.28 0.48
C ARG A 217 3.71 -27.75 -0.24
N THR A 218 2.81 -28.42 0.47
CA THR A 218 1.60 -28.96 -0.13
C THR A 218 0.35 -28.40 0.53
N VAL A 219 -0.57 -27.87 -0.29
CA VAL A 219 -1.88 -27.38 0.16
C VAL A 219 -2.95 -28.25 -0.49
N GLY A 220 -3.72 -28.94 0.33
CA GLY A 220 -4.85 -29.73 -0.11
C GLY A 220 -6.16 -28.94 -0.03
N LEU A 221 -6.88 -28.83 -1.16
CA LEU A 221 -8.19 -28.19 -1.21
C LEU A 221 -9.32 -29.22 -1.13
N ALA A 222 -10.12 -29.12 -0.08
CA ALA A 222 -11.24 -30.01 0.18
C ALA A 222 -12.58 -29.38 -0.23
N THR A 223 -12.61 -28.68 -1.35
CA THR A 223 -13.79 -27.99 -1.87
C THR A 223 -14.92 -28.99 -2.16
N ASN A 224 -16.12 -28.68 -1.73
CA ASN A 224 -17.32 -29.35 -2.22
C ASN A 224 -17.80 -28.62 -3.48
N GLU A 225 -17.59 -29.25 -4.64
CA GLU A 225 -17.84 -28.62 -5.94
C GLU A 225 -19.32 -28.41 -6.26
N THR A 226 -20.23 -29.06 -5.52
CA THR A 226 -21.69 -28.93 -5.68
C THR A 226 -22.32 -28.00 -4.65
N ASP A 227 -21.62 -27.72 -3.55
CA ASP A 227 -22.09 -26.84 -2.48
C ASP A 227 -20.89 -26.18 -1.80
N PHE A 228 -20.51 -25.02 -2.31
CA PHE A 228 -19.37 -24.26 -1.80
C PHE A 228 -19.49 -23.77 -0.34
N SER A 229 -20.69 -23.86 0.23
CA SER A 229 -20.88 -23.55 1.65
C SER A 229 -20.32 -24.65 2.58
N LYS A 230 -19.94 -25.79 2.04
CA LYS A 230 -19.48 -26.95 2.78
C LYS A 230 -18.10 -27.42 2.32
N VAL A 231 -17.37 -28.03 3.24
CA VAL A 231 -16.11 -28.72 2.95
C VAL A 231 -16.38 -30.21 2.71
N SER A 232 -15.82 -30.79 1.66
CA SER A 232 -15.92 -32.23 1.41
C SER A 232 -15.11 -33.02 2.46
N LYS A 233 -15.80 -33.77 3.29
CA LYS A 233 -15.16 -34.61 4.32
C LYS A 233 -14.32 -35.72 3.70
N GLU A 234 -14.77 -36.29 2.59
CA GLU A 234 -14.10 -37.36 1.83
C GLU A 234 -12.80 -36.84 1.21
N LYS A 235 -12.83 -35.70 0.50
CA LYS A 235 -11.63 -35.05 -0.05
C LYS A 235 -10.65 -34.72 1.09
N ARG A 236 -11.15 -34.15 2.18
CA ARG A 236 -10.31 -33.79 3.34
C ARG A 236 -9.57 -34.99 3.94
N ALA A 237 -10.28 -36.12 4.11
CA ALA A 237 -9.69 -37.36 4.63
C ALA A 237 -8.62 -37.92 3.66
N ARG A 238 -8.92 -37.94 2.35
CA ARG A 238 -8.01 -38.39 1.29
C ARG A 238 -6.74 -37.54 1.22
N LEU A 239 -6.87 -36.22 1.25
CA LEU A 239 -5.74 -35.27 1.22
C LEU A 239 -4.87 -35.36 2.47
N LYS A 240 -5.49 -35.54 3.65
CA LYS A 240 -4.76 -35.80 4.89
C LYS A 240 -3.92 -37.08 4.81
N LYS A 241 -4.51 -38.18 4.25
CA LYS A 241 -3.81 -39.45 4.04
C LYS A 241 -2.67 -39.30 3.01
N ALA A 242 -2.84 -38.48 1.99
CA ALA A 242 -1.79 -38.17 1.02
C ALA A 242 -0.65 -37.31 1.61
N GLY A 243 -0.85 -36.71 2.78
CA GLY A 243 0.17 -35.95 3.51
C GLY A 243 0.20 -34.47 3.15
N ALA A 244 -0.98 -33.88 2.88
CA ALA A 244 -1.08 -32.43 2.71
C ALA A 244 -0.57 -31.70 3.97
N GLY A 245 0.31 -30.72 3.76
CA GLY A 245 0.90 -29.96 4.85
C GLY A 245 -0.05 -28.89 5.40
N LEU A 246 -0.98 -28.39 4.56
CA LEU A 246 -2.12 -27.58 4.94
C LEU A 246 -3.37 -28.12 4.25
N LEU A 247 -4.52 -28.04 4.94
CA LEU A 247 -5.84 -28.38 4.40
C LEU A 247 -6.74 -27.14 4.49
N ALA A 248 -7.27 -26.71 3.33
CA ALA A 248 -8.26 -25.64 3.22
C ALA A 248 -9.55 -26.15 2.55
N GLY A 249 -10.67 -25.44 2.74
CA GLY A 249 -11.92 -25.71 2.05
C GLY A 249 -11.91 -25.15 0.63
N ASP A 250 -11.51 -23.90 0.53
CA ASP A 250 -11.41 -23.10 -0.69
C ASP A 250 -10.39 -21.96 -0.47
N PHE A 251 -10.48 -20.86 -1.26
CA PHE A 251 -9.61 -19.71 -1.15
C PHE A 251 -10.28 -18.49 -0.50
N THR A 252 -11.41 -18.62 0.16
CA THR A 252 -12.07 -17.46 0.79
C THR A 252 -11.29 -16.94 2.00
N GLU A 253 -10.67 -17.82 2.76
CA GLU A 253 -9.79 -17.48 3.87
C GLU A 253 -8.31 -17.65 3.45
N LEU A 254 -7.75 -16.63 2.80
CA LEU A 254 -6.38 -16.70 2.26
C LEU A 254 -5.29 -16.67 3.32
N ARG A 255 -5.51 -16.01 4.45
CA ARG A 255 -4.44 -15.76 5.44
C ARG A 255 -3.72 -17.02 5.90
N PRO A 256 -4.42 -18.11 6.28
CA PRO A 256 -3.73 -19.35 6.66
C PRO A 256 -2.90 -19.96 5.53
N ILE A 257 -3.39 -19.85 4.28
CA ILE A 257 -2.67 -20.36 3.10
C ILE A 257 -1.42 -19.53 2.85
N LEU A 258 -1.52 -18.19 2.82
CA LEU A 258 -0.40 -17.30 2.61
C LEU A 258 0.66 -17.43 3.71
N ASP A 259 0.26 -17.51 4.97
CA ASP A 259 1.17 -17.72 6.10
C ASP A 259 1.93 -19.05 5.97
N TYR A 260 1.22 -20.13 5.60
CA TYR A 260 1.83 -21.43 5.36
C TYR A 260 2.82 -21.40 4.19
N LEU A 261 2.52 -20.65 3.14
CA LEU A 261 3.40 -20.46 1.98
C LEU A 261 4.57 -19.49 2.25
N GLY A 262 4.61 -18.85 3.43
CA GLY A 262 5.61 -17.86 3.79
C GLY A 262 5.36 -16.49 3.16
N LEU A 263 4.15 -16.24 2.69
CA LEU A 263 3.69 -15.01 2.03
C LEU A 263 2.79 -14.15 2.93
N GLY A 264 2.75 -14.46 4.24
CA GLY A 264 1.87 -13.78 5.20
C GLY A 264 2.28 -12.34 5.51
N LYS A 265 3.45 -11.87 5.08
CA LYS A 265 3.85 -10.46 5.12
C LYS A 265 3.53 -9.82 3.78
N ASN A 266 3.10 -8.55 3.82
CA ASN A 266 3.02 -7.77 2.59
C ASN A 266 4.41 -7.70 1.94
N PRO A 267 4.50 -7.77 0.61
CA PRO A 267 5.78 -7.69 -0.07
C PRO A 267 6.43 -6.32 0.18
N ASP A 268 7.69 -6.34 0.59
CA ASP A 268 8.49 -5.13 0.71
C ASP A 268 8.99 -4.72 -0.67
N PHE A 269 8.69 -3.47 -1.06
CA PHE A 269 9.22 -2.90 -2.27
C PHE A 269 10.65 -2.39 -2.03
N SER A 270 11.61 -2.88 -2.83
CA SER A 270 13.01 -2.50 -2.68
C SER A 270 13.33 -1.18 -3.40
N PHE A 271 13.76 -0.17 -2.64
CA PHE A 271 14.21 1.12 -3.18
C PHE A 271 15.64 1.10 -3.73
N ARG A 272 16.40 0.00 -3.56
CA ARG A 272 17.82 -0.08 -3.94
C ARG A 272 18.13 0.18 -5.42
N LYS A 273 17.13 0.01 -6.29
CA LYS A 273 17.28 0.21 -7.74
C LYS A 273 16.75 1.56 -8.23
N ILE A 274 16.28 2.41 -7.35
CA ILE A 274 15.83 3.76 -7.69
C ILE A 274 17.03 4.53 -8.24
N ARG A 275 16.85 5.17 -9.39
CA ARG A 275 17.85 6.07 -10.00
C ARG A 275 17.72 7.44 -9.37
N THR A 276 18.86 8.07 -9.07
CA THR A 276 18.93 9.44 -8.58
C THR A 276 19.66 10.30 -9.59
N TYR A 277 19.40 11.60 -9.56
CA TYR A 277 19.94 12.59 -10.50
C TYR A 277 20.64 13.71 -9.73
N ASP A 278 21.59 14.37 -10.39
CA ASP A 278 22.26 15.53 -9.79
C ASP A 278 21.27 16.70 -9.68
N PHE A 279 21.18 17.32 -8.51
CA PHE A 279 20.22 18.43 -8.30
C PHE A 279 20.62 19.72 -9.07
N HIS A 280 21.85 19.81 -9.60
CA HIS A 280 22.25 20.91 -10.49
C HIS A 280 21.58 20.83 -11.87
N ASP A 281 21.15 19.65 -12.29
CA ASP A 281 20.44 19.44 -13.56
C ASP A 281 18.97 19.87 -13.47
N ARG A 282 18.49 20.19 -12.27
CA ARG A 282 17.10 20.54 -12.01
C ARG A 282 16.79 22.00 -12.31
N ARG A 283 15.68 22.25 -13.02
CA ARG A 283 15.10 23.58 -13.11
C ARG A 283 14.40 23.95 -11.80
N ASN A 284 14.86 25.01 -11.14
CA ASN A 284 14.29 25.52 -9.91
C ASN A 284 13.35 26.69 -10.20
N LEU A 285 12.13 26.66 -9.65
CA LEU A 285 11.13 27.71 -9.82
C LEU A 285 11.29 28.85 -8.80
N VAL A 286 11.99 28.61 -7.70
CA VAL A 286 12.25 29.58 -6.63
C VAL A 286 13.76 29.67 -6.39
N THR A 287 14.27 30.87 -6.27
CA THR A 287 15.70 31.13 -6.03
C THR A 287 15.93 32.16 -4.93
N ILE A 288 17.12 32.13 -4.33
CA ILE A 288 17.52 33.07 -3.27
C ILE A 288 17.62 34.52 -3.73
N GLN A 289 17.80 34.77 -5.05
CA GLN A 289 17.84 36.13 -5.59
C GLN A 289 16.55 36.91 -5.40
N SER A 290 15.42 36.19 -5.24
CA SER A 290 14.09 36.75 -5.01
C SER A 290 13.73 36.86 -3.53
N MET A 291 14.66 36.58 -2.61
CA MET A 291 14.38 36.67 -1.15
C MET A 291 14.00 38.08 -0.73
N LEU A 292 12.87 38.17 -0.02
CA LEU A 292 12.37 39.44 0.53
C LEU A 292 13.16 39.82 1.79
N ARG A 293 13.67 41.06 1.82
CA ARG A 293 14.57 41.57 2.86
C ARG A 293 13.83 42.51 3.83
N PRO A 294 13.74 42.17 5.13
CA PRO A 294 13.10 43.01 6.12
C PRO A 294 13.71 44.40 6.16
N GLY A 295 12.84 45.44 6.12
CA GLY A 295 13.26 46.84 6.18
C GLY A 295 13.96 47.40 4.94
N VAL A 296 14.14 46.59 3.89
CA VAL A 296 14.73 46.99 2.61
C VAL A 296 13.68 46.95 1.50
N ASP A 297 13.02 45.80 1.33
CA ASP A 297 12.00 45.64 0.31
C ASP A 297 10.66 46.24 0.76
N PRO A 298 9.85 46.80 -0.15
CA PRO A 298 8.59 47.44 0.22
C PRO A 298 7.60 46.43 0.82
N VAL A 299 6.92 46.85 1.89
CA VAL A 299 5.87 46.05 2.51
C VAL A 299 4.55 46.39 1.82
N PRO A 300 3.89 45.39 1.19
CA PRO A 300 2.61 45.60 0.54
C PRO A 300 1.54 46.10 1.56
N GLU A 301 0.60 46.91 1.06
CA GLU A 301 -0.56 47.27 1.88
C GLU A 301 -1.45 46.04 2.11
N TRP A 302 -1.68 45.75 3.40
CA TRP A 302 -2.53 44.64 3.82
C TRP A 302 -3.19 44.99 5.17
N PRO A 303 -4.42 44.58 5.45
CA PRO A 303 -5.33 43.88 4.52
C PRO A 303 -5.96 44.84 3.52
N LYS A 304 -6.11 44.37 2.29
CA LYS A 304 -6.95 45.02 1.27
C LYS A 304 -8.29 44.29 1.24
N PRO A 305 -9.39 44.88 1.67
CA PRO A 305 -10.69 44.23 1.62
C PRO A 305 -11.12 43.98 0.18
N LYS A 306 -11.48 42.74 -0.13
CA LYS A 306 -12.11 42.38 -1.41
C LYS A 306 -13.61 42.79 -1.43
N THR A 307 -14.22 42.90 -0.24
CA THR A 307 -15.58 43.39 -0.04
C THR A 307 -15.64 44.30 1.19
N PRO A 308 -16.42 45.39 1.19
CA PRO A 308 -16.39 46.41 2.25
C PRO A 308 -16.86 45.94 3.62
N THR A 309 -17.65 44.88 3.73
CA THR A 309 -18.38 44.50 4.94
C THR A 309 -17.65 43.52 5.85
N ASP A 310 -16.72 42.70 5.33
CA ASP A 310 -16.16 41.60 6.12
C ASP A 310 -14.76 41.87 6.71
N TYR A 311 -14.14 43.00 6.34
CA TYR A 311 -12.73 43.29 6.64
C TYR A 311 -12.49 44.52 7.53
N ALA A 312 -13.51 45.25 7.91
CA ALA A 312 -13.35 46.36 8.84
C ALA A 312 -12.71 45.91 10.18
N ASP A 313 -13.11 44.74 10.66
CA ASP A 313 -12.58 44.13 11.88
C ASP A 313 -11.19 43.50 11.70
N GLN A 314 -10.79 43.11 10.48
CA GLN A 314 -9.51 42.42 10.26
C GLN A 314 -8.30 43.29 10.58
N ARG A 315 -8.37 44.61 10.34
CA ARG A 315 -7.30 45.54 10.68
C ARG A 315 -7.18 45.70 12.21
N ALA A 316 -8.30 45.88 12.90
CA ALA A 316 -8.34 45.97 14.34
C ALA A 316 -7.90 44.64 15.01
N ASP A 317 -8.43 43.51 14.55
CA ASP A 317 -8.06 42.18 15.02
C ASP A 317 -6.56 41.91 14.82
N PHE A 318 -6.00 42.31 13.66
CA PHE A 318 -4.57 42.18 13.40
C PHE A 318 -3.71 43.08 14.29
N ALA A 319 -4.13 44.30 14.53
CA ALA A 319 -3.45 45.20 15.45
C ALA A 319 -3.44 44.62 16.88
N GLU A 320 -4.56 44.05 17.35
CA GLU A 320 -4.65 43.36 18.62
C GLU A 320 -3.76 42.12 18.67
N LEU A 321 -3.71 41.31 17.60
CA LEU A 321 -2.79 40.17 17.54
C LEU A 321 -1.34 40.61 17.70
N VAL A 322 -0.93 41.67 16.97
CA VAL A 322 0.43 42.22 17.07
C VAL A 322 0.73 42.72 18.50
N ASP A 323 -0.23 43.36 19.17
CA ASP A 323 -0.10 43.79 20.57
C ASP A 323 0.11 42.61 21.52
N ARG A 324 -0.65 41.52 21.33
CA ARG A 324 -0.51 40.28 22.11
C ARG A 324 0.82 39.56 21.88
N VAL A 325 1.31 39.57 20.63
CA VAL A 325 2.66 39.04 20.34
C VAL A 325 3.72 39.87 21.04
N ALA A 326 3.57 41.21 21.03
CA ALA A 326 4.46 42.11 21.72
C ALA A 326 4.42 41.92 23.25
N GLU A 327 3.24 41.76 23.81
CA GLU A 327 3.03 41.45 25.22
C GLU A 327 3.65 40.12 25.62
N ALA A 328 3.39 39.06 24.86
CA ALA A 328 3.98 37.72 25.07
C ALA A 328 5.51 37.83 25.10
N ARG A 329 6.12 38.56 24.15
CA ARG A 329 7.57 38.78 24.10
C ARG A 329 8.10 39.51 25.34
N ARG A 330 7.43 40.60 25.76
CA ARG A 330 7.83 41.36 26.95
C ARG A 330 7.73 40.54 28.23
N ASN A 331 6.75 39.65 28.31
CA ASN A 331 6.51 38.78 29.46
C ASN A 331 7.26 37.43 29.37
N ALA A 332 8.23 37.30 28.46
CA ALA A 332 9.01 36.09 28.23
C ALA A 332 8.13 34.83 27.98
N ARG A 333 6.96 35.01 27.37
CA ARG A 333 6.05 33.93 27.01
C ARG A 333 6.35 33.42 25.58
N PRO A 334 6.12 32.14 25.30
CA PRO A 334 6.38 31.59 23.97
C PRO A 334 5.57 32.27 22.88
N VAL A 335 6.25 32.49 21.74
CA VAL A 335 5.61 32.81 20.45
C VAL A 335 6.05 31.75 19.46
N ILE A 336 5.15 30.84 19.15
CA ILE A 336 5.39 29.70 18.28
C ILE A 336 4.94 30.06 16.86
N PHE A 337 5.85 30.02 15.91
CA PHE A 337 5.58 30.20 14.49
C PHE A 337 5.47 28.83 13.80
N SER A 338 4.28 28.47 13.34
CA SER A 338 4.03 27.24 12.60
C SER A 338 3.75 27.54 11.14
N MET A 339 4.33 26.80 10.21
CA MET A 339 4.26 27.12 8.79
C MET A 339 4.00 25.90 7.90
N GLY A 340 3.37 26.21 6.75
CA GLY A 340 3.44 25.37 5.55
C GLY A 340 4.61 25.78 4.67
N ALA A 341 4.95 24.96 3.68
CA ALA A 341 6.11 25.15 2.81
C ALA A 341 6.09 26.44 1.98
N HIS A 342 4.90 27.02 1.73
CA HIS A 342 4.77 28.25 0.97
C HIS A 342 5.44 29.46 1.62
N VAL A 343 5.65 29.46 2.93
CA VAL A 343 6.43 30.54 3.60
C VAL A 343 7.86 30.56 3.04
N ILE A 344 8.50 29.40 2.94
CA ILE A 344 9.87 29.26 2.37
C ILE A 344 9.83 29.51 0.86
N LYS A 345 8.89 28.89 0.12
CA LYS A 345 8.74 29.06 -1.33
C LYS A 345 8.42 30.48 -1.76
N ASN A 346 7.84 31.29 -0.91
CA ASN A 346 7.59 32.71 -1.12
C ASN A 346 8.79 33.59 -0.71
N ASN A 347 9.95 32.99 -0.44
CA ASN A 347 11.19 33.71 -0.11
C ASN A 347 11.10 34.60 1.13
N LEU A 348 10.37 34.14 2.17
CA LEU A 348 10.14 34.91 3.41
C LEU A 348 11.06 34.52 4.57
N SER A 349 12.03 33.64 4.33
CA SER A 349 12.95 33.11 5.35
C SER A 349 13.65 34.21 6.16
N LEU A 350 14.06 35.30 5.52
CA LEU A 350 14.78 36.40 6.20
C LEU A 350 13.92 37.14 7.23
N TYR A 351 12.60 37.22 7.02
CA TYR A 351 11.69 37.78 8.04
C TYR A 351 11.62 36.91 9.29
N LEU A 352 11.57 35.58 9.11
CA LEU A 352 11.56 34.62 10.22
C LEU A 352 12.90 34.68 10.97
N ILE A 353 14.00 34.70 10.25
CA ILE A 353 15.36 34.76 10.80
C ILE A 353 15.54 36.04 11.61
N ASP A 354 15.07 37.20 11.12
CA ASP A 354 15.17 38.45 11.85
C ASP A 354 14.31 38.44 13.13
N LEU A 355 13.07 37.93 13.07
CA LEU A 355 12.19 37.81 14.23
C LEU A 355 12.72 36.82 15.28
N MET A 356 13.40 35.72 14.85
CA MET A 356 14.10 34.84 15.80
C MET A 356 15.32 35.52 16.44
N ARG A 357 16.13 36.21 15.62
CA ARG A 357 17.30 36.94 16.10
C ARG A 357 16.91 37.98 17.16
N LYS A 358 15.77 38.65 17.00
CA LYS A 358 15.21 39.62 17.95
C LYS A 358 14.50 38.96 19.14
N GLY A 359 14.47 37.63 19.17
CA GLY A 359 13.81 36.85 20.23
C GLY A 359 12.29 36.96 20.22
N VAL A 360 11.67 37.39 19.11
CA VAL A 360 10.21 37.44 18.99
C VAL A 360 9.67 36.01 18.81
N PHE A 361 10.16 35.28 17.84
CA PHE A 361 9.82 33.87 17.69
C PHE A 361 10.72 33.02 18.57
N THR A 362 10.12 32.26 19.47
CA THR A 362 10.80 31.39 20.43
C THR A 362 10.79 29.92 20.00
N HIS A 363 10.04 29.59 18.97
CA HIS A 363 9.94 28.24 18.39
C HIS A 363 9.43 28.37 16.96
N VAL A 364 10.01 27.61 16.06
CA VAL A 364 9.58 27.49 14.67
C VAL A 364 9.16 26.04 14.41
N SER A 365 8.02 25.84 13.75
CA SER A 365 7.49 24.52 13.45
C SER A 365 7.07 24.43 11.98
N GLY A 366 7.33 23.29 11.33
CA GLY A 366 6.95 23.05 9.95
C GLY A 366 6.67 21.58 9.65
N ASN A 367 6.35 21.29 8.40
CA ASN A 367 6.29 19.93 7.85
C ASN A 367 7.57 19.57 7.10
N GLY A 368 7.67 18.36 6.56
CA GLY A 368 8.85 17.92 5.83
C GLY A 368 9.17 18.78 4.61
N ALA A 369 8.16 19.21 3.85
CA ALA A 369 8.37 20.08 2.70
C ALA A 369 9.01 21.44 3.09
N CYS A 370 8.70 21.99 4.28
CA CYS A 370 9.38 23.18 4.77
C CYS A 370 10.88 22.95 4.91
N SER A 371 11.26 21.82 5.53
CA SER A 371 12.69 21.49 5.74
C SER A 371 13.43 21.23 4.44
N ILE A 372 12.77 20.63 3.46
CA ILE A 372 13.37 20.34 2.13
C ILE A 372 13.66 21.63 1.39
N HIS A 373 12.67 22.51 1.24
CA HIS A 373 12.85 23.78 0.54
C HIS A 373 13.91 24.65 1.20
N ASP A 374 13.91 24.69 2.54
CA ASP A 374 14.89 25.45 3.33
C ASP A 374 16.32 24.90 3.16
N PHE A 375 16.45 23.57 3.17
CA PHE A 375 17.72 22.88 2.94
C PHE A 375 18.26 23.09 1.52
N GLU A 376 17.39 22.99 0.51
CA GLU A 376 17.76 23.21 -0.89
C GLU A 376 18.19 24.66 -1.17
N LEU A 377 17.49 25.63 -0.61
CA LEU A 377 17.89 27.03 -0.68
C LEU A 377 19.28 27.25 -0.04
N ALA A 378 19.55 26.58 1.10
CA ALA A 378 20.82 26.70 1.80
C ALA A 378 22.01 26.15 1.00
N THR A 379 21.80 25.10 0.21
CA THR A 379 22.85 24.44 -0.59
C THR A 379 22.91 24.93 -2.03
N LEU A 380 21.83 24.80 -2.79
CA LEU A 380 21.77 25.10 -4.22
C LEU A 380 21.45 26.57 -4.52
N GLY A 381 20.87 27.29 -3.55
CA GLY A 381 20.30 28.61 -3.77
C GLY A 381 19.02 28.59 -4.61
N GLY A 382 18.45 27.42 -4.82
CA GLY A 382 17.23 27.22 -5.59
C GLY A 382 16.42 26.05 -5.05
N THR A 383 15.09 26.08 -5.23
CA THR A 383 14.18 25.04 -4.82
C THR A 383 12.90 25.04 -5.66
N SER A 384 12.00 24.09 -5.41
CA SER A 384 10.74 23.93 -6.13
C SER A 384 10.93 23.53 -7.59
N GLU A 385 10.99 22.24 -7.84
CA GLU A 385 11.11 21.68 -9.20
C GLU A 385 9.83 21.81 -10.03
N ASP A 386 9.96 21.63 -11.35
CA ASP A 386 8.85 21.57 -12.30
C ASP A 386 8.23 20.17 -12.29
N VAL A 387 7.31 19.96 -11.34
CA VAL A 387 6.67 18.67 -11.10
C VAL A 387 5.93 18.08 -12.31
N PRO A 388 5.16 18.85 -13.11
CA PRO A 388 4.46 18.31 -14.27
C PRO A 388 5.38 17.58 -15.24
N THR A 389 6.55 18.14 -15.51
CA THR A 389 7.53 17.52 -16.41
C THR A 389 8.23 16.32 -15.76
N ALA A 390 8.67 16.46 -14.51
CA ALA A 390 9.45 15.44 -13.82
C ALA A 390 8.65 14.19 -13.45
N ILE A 391 7.33 14.27 -13.32
CA ILE A 391 6.51 13.10 -13.00
C ILE A 391 6.31 12.18 -14.23
N GLU A 392 6.42 12.70 -15.46
CA GLU A 392 6.21 11.93 -16.68
C GLU A 392 7.30 10.87 -16.90
N ASP A 393 8.55 11.18 -16.55
CA ASP A 393 9.70 10.28 -16.68
C ASP A 393 10.11 9.60 -15.37
N GLY A 394 9.44 9.96 -14.25
CA GLY A 394 9.71 9.43 -12.92
C GLY A 394 10.92 10.04 -12.23
N SER A 395 11.45 11.17 -12.68
CA SER A 395 12.56 11.89 -12.04
C SER A 395 12.11 12.77 -10.86
N PHE A 396 10.78 12.98 -10.69
CA PHE A 396 10.23 13.83 -9.63
C PHE A 396 10.77 13.44 -8.26
N GLY A 397 11.49 14.36 -7.63
CA GLY A 397 12.02 14.19 -6.28
C GLY A 397 13.22 13.24 -6.16
N MET A 398 13.74 12.70 -7.25
CA MET A 398 14.85 11.73 -7.24
C MET A 398 16.23 12.43 -7.23
N TRP A 399 16.37 13.52 -6.46
CA TRP A 399 17.58 14.34 -6.39
C TRP A 399 18.59 13.77 -5.41
N GLU A 400 19.77 13.38 -5.91
CA GLU A 400 20.80 12.66 -5.15
C GLU A 400 21.23 13.44 -3.90
N GLN A 401 21.59 14.71 -4.04
CA GLN A 401 22.14 15.48 -2.93
C GLN A 401 21.07 15.81 -1.89
N THR A 402 19.89 16.23 -2.31
CA THR A 402 18.78 16.52 -1.38
C THR A 402 18.40 15.25 -0.61
N GLY A 403 18.14 14.16 -1.31
CA GLY A 403 17.74 12.90 -0.69
C GLY A 403 18.83 12.32 0.21
N ARG A 404 20.07 12.22 -0.30
CA ARG A 404 21.17 11.62 0.45
C ARG A 404 21.53 12.43 1.69
N TRP A 405 21.80 13.72 1.54
CA TRP A 405 22.32 14.51 2.65
C TRP A 405 21.30 14.70 3.77
N MET A 406 20.03 14.88 3.45
CA MET A 406 18.98 14.94 4.48
C MET A 406 18.81 13.59 5.20
N ASN A 407 18.79 12.46 4.47
CA ASN A 407 18.73 11.14 5.12
C ASN A 407 19.97 10.85 5.98
N GLU A 408 21.17 11.21 5.52
CA GLU A 408 22.40 11.10 6.33
C GLU A 408 22.34 11.97 7.59
N ALA A 409 21.82 13.19 7.48
CA ALA A 409 21.64 14.09 8.61
C ALA A 409 20.73 13.45 9.68
N LEU A 410 19.61 12.88 9.26
CA LEU A 410 18.65 12.23 10.17
C LEU A 410 19.22 10.97 10.79
N GLN A 411 19.84 10.09 10.00
CA GLN A 411 20.44 8.84 10.51
C GLN A 411 21.59 9.09 11.51
N ARG A 412 22.39 10.13 11.29
CA ARG A 412 23.44 10.54 12.23
C ARG A 412 22.87 11.24 13.46
N GLY A 413 21.92 12.13 13.23
CA GLY A 413 21.30 12.93 14.30
C GLY A 413 20.56 12.08 15.32
N VAL A 414 19.79 11.07 14.88
CA VAL A 414 19.07 10.20 15.81
C VAL A 414 19.99 9.35 16.69
N LYS A 415 21.16 8.95 16.16
CA LYS A 415 22.19 8.24 16.94
C LYS A 415 22.78 9.14 18.02
N ALA A 416 22.87 10.44 17.75
CA ALA A 416 23.34 11.46 18.69
C ALA A 416 22.28 12.00 19.64
N GLY A 417 21.02 11.56 19.52
CA GLY A 417 19.93 11.99 20.41
C GLY A 417 19.12 13.19 19.92
N TYR A 418 19.38 13.70 18.71
CA TYR A 418 18.74 14.91 18.18
C TYR A 418 17.38 14.65 17.54
N GLY A 419 16.52 15.67 17.52
CA GLY A 419 15.30 15.74 16.73
C GLY A 419 15.59 16.01 15.25
N TYR A 420 14.53 16.12 14.43
CA TYR A 420 14.66 16.31 12.99
C TYR A 420 15.33 17.67 12.65
N GLY A 421 14.80 18.78 13.19
CA GLY A 421 15.33 20.13 12.89
C GLY A 421 16.76 20.31 13.33
N GLU A 422 17.10 19.85 14.54
CA GLU A 422 18.46 19.91 15.06
C GLU A 422 19.43 19.05 14.23
N SER A 423 19.00 17.87 13.79
CA SER A 423 19.82 16.98 12.93
C SER A 423 20.20 17.68 11.63
N ILE A 424 19.24 18.32 10.96
CA ILE A 424 19.47 19.09 9.73
C ILE A 424 20.44 20.27 9.98
N ALA A 425 20.19 21.05 11.00
CA ALA A 425 21.03 22.22 11.31
C ALA A 425 22.48 21.84 11.62
N ARG A 426 22.71 20.81 12.41
CA ARG A 426 24.05 20.30 12.74
C ARG A 426 24.75 19.68 11.55
N TYR A 427 24.02 19.04 10.64
CA TYR A 427 24.60 18.55 9.40
C TYR A 427 25.09 19.69 8.52
N ILE A 428 24.31 20.77 8.40
CA ILE A 428 24.71 22.00 7.68
C ILE A 428 25.97 22.62 8.32
N ASP A 429 26.02 22.71 9.65
CA ASP A 429 27.18 23.28 10.35
C ASP A 429 28.44 22.44 10.16
N ALA A 430 28.32 21.11 10.17
CA ALA A 430 29.44 20.19 9.94
C ALA A 430 29.96 20.20 8.50
N HIS A 431 29.14 20.64 7.51
CA HIS A 431 29.48 20.59 6.09
C HIS A 431 29.34 21.96 5.39
N LYS A 432 29.80 23.03 6.04
CA LYS A 432 29.60 24.45 5.63
C LYS A 432 29.94 24.73 4.16
N SER A 433 30.94 24.05 3.60
CA SER A 433 31.32 24.22 2.19
C SER A 433 30.24 23.78 1.19
N ARG A 434 29.37 22.87 1.59
CA ARG A 434 28.21 22.41 0.79
C ARG A 434 27.02 23.36 0.88
N PHE A 435 27.02 24.26 1.85
CA PHE A 435 25.90 25.15 2.17
C PHE A 435 26.33 26.63 2.15
N PRO A 436 26.66 27.18 0.97
CA PRO A 436 27.09 28.56 0.85
C PRO A 436 26.03 29.56 1.32
N TYR A 437 24.75 29.20 1.23
CA TYR A 437 23.62 30.08 1.61
C TYR A 437 22.98 29.70 2.95
N ARG A 438 23.69 29.02 3.84
CA ARG A 438 23.19 28.55 5.15
C ARG A 438 22.60 29.64 6.04
N GLU A 439 23.06 30.90 5.87
CA GLU A 439 22.55 32.04 6.65
C GLU A 439 21.14 32.48 6.25
N GLN A 440 20.62 31.98 5.11
CA GLN A 440 19.24 32.12 4.69
C GLN A 440 18.36 30.92 5.10
N CYS A 441 18.93 29.90 5.72
CA CYS A 441 18.24 28.70 6.16
C CYS A 441 17.61 28.92 7.53
N VAL A 442 16.29 28.78 7.62
CA VAL A 442 15.52 28.97 8.87
C VAL A 442 15.94 27.95 9.93
N ALA A 443 16.07 26.66 9.56
CA ALA A 443 16.48 25.60 10.48
C ALA A 443 17.87 25.84 11.06
N TYR A 444 18.83 26.20 10.21
CA TYR A 444 20.21 26.49 10.63
C TYR A 444 20.29 27.72 11.53
N MET A 445 19.62 28.81 11.15
CA MET A 445 19.67 30.05 11.94
C MET A 445 18.87 29.93 13.23
N ALA A 446 17.78 29.19 13.26
CA ALA A 446 17.06 28.85 14.50
C ALA A 446 17.99 28.16 15.49
N TRP A 447 18.71 27.12 15.05
CA TRP A 447 19.71 26.44 15.88
C TRP A 447 20.82 27.38 16.36
N LYS A 448 21.34 28.26 15.50
CA LYS A 448 22.36 29.27 15.86
C LYS A 448 21.89 30.23 16.92
N PHE A 449 20.60 30.59 16.94
CA PHE A 449 20.01 31.50 17.92
C PHE A 449 19.46 30.76 19.15
N GLY A 450 19.61 29.44 19.23
CA GLY A 450 19.05 28.65 20.35
C GLY A 450 17.51 28.55 20.31
N VAL A 451 16.89 28.78 19.16
CA VAL A 451 15.45 28.64 18.94
C VAL A 451 15.18 27.24 18.40
N PRO A 452 14.33 26.42 19.05
CA PRO A 452 13.94 25.13 18.51
C PRO A 452 13.24 25.27 17.15
N ALA A 453 13.71 24.50 16.16
CA ALA A 453 13.02 24.28 14.90
C ALA A 453 12.57 22.83 14.85
N THR A 454 11.25 22.59 14.79
CA THR A 454 10.67 21.24 14.79
C THR A 454 9.95 20.93 13.50
N TYR A 455 10.15 19.72 12.99
CA TYR A 455 9.50 19.27 11.75
C TYR A 455 8.69 17.99 11.99
N HIS A 456 7.41 18.08 11.62
CA HIS A 456 6.43 17.01 11.85
C HIS A 456 6.11 16.32 10.54
N ILE A 457 6.51 15.05 10.44
CA ILE A 457 6.57 14.32 9.20
C ILE A 457 5.39 13.35 9.06
N ALA A 458 4.72 13.41 7.92
CA ALA A 458 3.83 12.34 7.46
C ALA A 458 4.61 11.41 6.54
N MET A 459 4.75 10.13 6.92
CA MET A 459 5.54 9.18 6.14
C MET A 459 4.97 8.98 4.74
N GLY A 460 5.82 9.06 3.71
CA GLY A 460 5.46 8.91 2.31
C GLY A 460 5.06 10.20 1.59
N THR A 461 5.01 11.36 2.27
CA THR A 461 4.62 12.64 1.66
C THR A 461 5.79 13.45 1.08
N ASP A 462 7.01 13.17 1.48
CA ASP A 462 8.18 13.99 1.17
C ASP A 462 9.11 13.29 0.18
N ILE A 463 9.75 14.06 -0.72
CA ILE A 463 10.64 13.52 -1.76
C ILE A 463 11.83 12.74 -1.19
N ILE A 464 12.32 13.09 0.00
CA ILE A 464 13.43 12.36 0.65
C ILE A 464 13.06 10.93 1.05
N HIS A 465 11.75 10.61 1.11
CA HIS A 465 11.26 9.26 1.37
C HIS A 465 11.44 8.32 0.17
N GLN A 466 11.70 8.86 -1.02
CA GLN A 466 11.91 8.10 -2.25
C GLN A 466 13.37 7.66 -2.44
N HIS A 467 14.31 8.21 -1.65
CA HIS A 467 15.74 7.97 -1.84
C HIS A 467 16.16 6.55 -1.43
N PRO A 468 17.09 5.88 -2.16
CA PRO A 468 17.55 4.51 -1.88
C PRO A 468 18.07 4.25 -0.46
N ILE A 469 18.63 5.28 0.21
CA ILE A 469 19.17 5.16 1.57
C ILE A 469 18.18 5.58 2.67
N VAL A 470 16.91 5.77 2.36
CA VAL A 470 15.91 6.18 3.34
C VAL A 470 15.85 5.20 4.53
N ASP A 471 15.82 5.76 5.73
CA ASP A 471 15.57 5.04 6.98
C ASP A 471 14.33 5.62 7.67
N PHE A 472 13.20 4.98 7.46
CA PHE A 472 11.93 5.40 8.06
C PHE A 472 11.93 5.32 9.59
N GLY A 473 12.75 4.43 10.17
CA GLY A 473 12.94 4.36 11.61
C GLY A 473 13.64 5.61 12.16
N ALA A 474 14.70 6.06 11.47
CA ALA A 474 15.39 7.30 11.80
C ALA A 474 14.48 8.53 11.66
N ILE A 475 13.73 8.63 10.55
CA ILE A 475 12.77 9.73 10.34
C ILE A 475 11.72 9.74 11.44
N GLY A 476 11.11 8.58 11.74
CA GLY A 476 10.07 8.46 12.78
C GLY A 476 10.58 8.85 14.16
N LEU A 477 11.78 8.43 14.53
CA LEU A 477 12.40 8.79 15.81
C LEU A 477 12.74 10.30 15.88
N ALA A 478 13.27 10.86 14.79
CA ALA A 478 13.62 12.28 14.72
C ALA A 478 12.39 13.18 14.89
N THR A 479 11.33 12.93 14.10
CA THR A 479 10.08 13.72 14.21
C THR A 479 9.35 13.47 15.53
N GLY A 480 9.47 12.29 16.13
CA GLY A 480 8.94 12.00 17.46
C GLY A 480 9.60 12.85 18.56
N ARG A 481 10.92 13.05 18.50
CA ARG A 481 11.65 13.96 19.41
C ARG A 481 11.25 15.41 19.19
N ASP A 482 11.07 15.84 17.95
CA ASP A 482 10.56 17.17 17.63
C ASP A 482 9.16 17.37 18.20
N PHE A 483 8.31 16.34 18.18
CA PHE A 483 6.99 16.42 18.82
C PHE A 483 7.10 16.61 20.35
N HIS A 484 8.02 15.93 21.02
CA HIS A 484 8.26 16.18 22.46
C HIS A 484 8.72 17.62 22.72
N THR A 485 9.61 18.15 21.88
CA THR A 485 10.07 19.55 21.96
C THR A 485 8.90 20.52 21.76
N MET A 486 8.00 20.24 20.82
CA MET A 486 6.78 21.01 20.58
C MET A 486 5.82 20.97 21.78
N VAL A 487 5.61 19.79 22.39
CA VAL A 487 4.79 19.66 23.61
C VAL A 487 5.36 20.50 24.74
N ASN A 488 6.67 20.50 24.93
CA ASN A 488 7.33 21.33 25.94
C ASN A 488 7.13 22.82 25.68
N ALA A 489 7.22 23.30 24.45
CA ALA A 489 6.94 24.69 24.10
C ALA A 489 5.47 25.05 24.34
N VAL A 490 4.54 24.19 23.98
CA VAL A 490 3.10 24.39 24.17
C VAL A 490 2.70 24.34 25.64
N SER A 491 3.37 23.55 26.48
CA SER A 491 3.08 23.53 27.94
C SER A 491 3.30 24.86 28.63
N GLN A 492 4.13 25.73 28.05
CA GLN A 492 4.45 27.05 28.56
C GLN A 492 3.63 28.18 27.89
N LEU A 493 2.65 27.87 27.06
CA LEU A 493 1.99 28.80 26.16
C LEU A 493 0.98 29.73 26.84
N ASP A 494 0.70 29.59 28.13
CA ASP A 494 -0.22 30.51 28.83
C ASP A 494 0.30 31.97 28.79
N GLY A 495 -0.50 32.87 28.24
CA GLY A 495 -0.08 34.23 27.92
C GLY A 495 0.78 34.37 26.66
N GLY A 496 1.04 33.29 25.96
CA GLY A 496 1.80 33.23 24.72
C GLY A 496 0.95 33.15 23.45
N CYS A 497 1.61 32.99 22.31
CA CYS A 497 0.99 33.01 20.99
C CYS A 497 1.36 31.77 20.15
N TYR A 498 0.38 31.24 19.41
CA TYR A 498 0.59 30.25 18.37
C TYR A 498 0.09 30.80 17.02
N LEU A 499 0.99 30.96 16.07
CA LEU A 499 0.72 31.58 14.78
C LEU A 499 0.91 30.54 13.67
N ASN A 500 -0.16 30.23 12.94
CA ASN A 500 -0.16 29.24 11.84
C ASN A 500 -0.21 29.94 10.49
N PHE A 501 0.83 29.78 9.68
CA PHE A 501 0.95 30.36 8.34
C PHE A 501 0.88 29.28 7.28
N GLY A 502 -0.29 29.08 6.67
CA GLY A 502 -0.50 28.19 5.53
C GLY A 502 -0.34 26.69 5.80
N SER A 503 -0.24 26.24 7.06
CA SER A 503 -0.31 24.82 7.35
C SER A 503 -1.76 24.39 7.51
N GLY A 504 -2.28 23.68 6.48
CA GLY A 504 -3.69 23.27 6.43
C GLY A 504 -4.03 22.06 7.29
N VAL A 505 -3.07 21.15 7.54
CA VAL A 505 -3.31 19.89 8.26
C VAL A 505 -2.29 19.66 9.37
N ILE A 506 -1.00 19.55 9.05
CA ILE A 506 0.03 19.09 9.99
C ILE A 506 0.14 20.03 11.20
N GLY A 507 0.34 21.32 10.99
CA GLY A 507 0.45 22.30 12.08
C GLY A 507 -0.75 22.28 13.04
N PRO A 508 -1.99 22.42 12.51
CA PRO A 508 -3.21 22.34 13.35
C PRO A 508 -3.37 21.03 14.12
N GLU A 509 -3.03 19.88 13.52
CA GLU A 509 -3.19 18.59 14.18
C GLU A 509 -2.11 18.37 15.25
N VAL A 510 -0.87 18.75 14.98
CA VAL A 510 0.24 18.68 15.96
C VAL A 510 -0.04 19.59 17.14
N PHE A 511 -0.43 20.86 16.89
CA PHE A 511 -0.73 21.82 17.94
C PHE A 511 -1.84 21.32 18.86
N LEU A 512 -2.95 20.82 18.30
CA LEU A 512 -4.06 20.35 19.12
C LEU A 512 -3.66 19.18 20.03
N LYS A 513 -2.80 18.24 19.55
CA LYS A 513 -2.31 17.13 20.36
C LYS A 513 -1.33 17.59 21.43
N ALA A 514 -0.42 18.48 21.09
CA ALA A 514 0.51 19.08 22.05
C ALA A 514 -0.24 19.83 23.16
N LEU A 515 -1.27 20.60 22.79
CA LEU A 515 -2.14 21.31 23.75
C LEU A 515 -2.93 20.33 24.63
N SER A 516 -3.47 19.27 24.05
CA SER A 516 -4.19 18.23 24.81
C SER A 516 -3.30 17.56 25.85
N ILE A 517 -2.07 17.20 25.47
CA ILE A 517 -1.09 16.60 26.38
C ILE A 517 -0.74 17.60 27.50
N SER A 518 -0.45 18.85 27.14
CA SER A 518 -0.10 19.89 28.11
C SER A 518 -1.21 20.07 29.15
N ARG A 519 -2.47 20.20 28.73
CA ARG A 519 -3.63 20.32 29.63
C ARG A 519 -3.86 19.06 30.46
N ASN A 520 -3.68 17.85 29.89
CA ASN A 520 -3.79 16.60 30.63
C ASN A 520 -2.75 16.49 31.75
N LEU A 521 -1.56 17.02 31.53
CA LEU A 521 -0.49 17.08 32.52
C LEU A 521 -0.65 18.26 33.53
N GLY A 522 -1.73 19.03 33.44
CA GLY A 522 -2.06 20.10 34.39
C GLY A 522 -1.43 21.45 34.09
N PHE A 523 -0.80 21.65 32.92
CA PHE A 523 -0.26 22.96 32.54
C PHE A 523 -1.38 23.97 32.22
N PRO A 524 -1.35 25.22 32.77
CA PRO A 524 -2.38 26.20 32.53
C PRO A 524 -2.21 26.86 31.15
N THR A 525 -2.71 26.22 30.11
CA THR A 525 -2.62 26.72 28.72
C THR A 525 -3.97 27.24 28.23
N PHE A 526 -4.62 28.10 29.01
CA PHE A 526 -5.98 28.60 28.73
C PHE A 526 -5.99 30.03 28.16
N ARG A 527 -5.12 30.91 28.65
CA ARG A 527 -5.02 32.30 28.18
C ARG A 527 -4.06 32.41 27.01
N ILE A 528 -4.33 31.65 25.96
CA ILE A 528 -3.48 31.61 24.76
C ILE A 528 -4.03 32.48 23.65
N THR A 529 -3.16 32.99 22.82
CA THR A 529 -3.51 33.73 21.62
C THR A 529 -3.19 32.87 20.39
N THR A 530 -4.14 32.72 19.46
CA THR A 530 -3.89 31.99 18.22
C THR A 530 -4.23 32.83 17.00
N GLY A 531 -3.40 32.72 15.94
CA GLY A 531 -3.62 33.35 14.63
C GLY A 531 -3.46 32.33 13.53
N ASN A 532 -4.43 32.26 12.63
CA ASN A 532 -4.34 31.47 11.40
C ASN A 532 -4.29 32.40 10.19
N PHE A 533 -3.28 32.25 9.35
CA PHE A 533 -3.06 33.03 8.14
C PHE A 533 -3.13 32.10 6.91
N ASP A 534 -4.05 32.36 6.01
CA ASP A 534 -4.28 31.51 4.83
C ASP A 534 -4.96 32.32 3.72
N LEU A 535 -4.90 31.85 2.49
CA LEU A 535 -5.65 32.41 1.35
C LEU A 535 -7.14 32.04 1.38
N LYS A 536 -7.53 31.08 2.24
CA LYS A 536 -8.90 30.57 2.29
C LYS A 536 -9.83 31.51 3.04
N PRO A 537 -10.88 32.04 2.40
CA PRO A 537 -11.89 32.83 3.08
C PRO A 537 -12.74 31.92 3.99
N LEU A 538 -12.97 32.38 5.23
CA LEU A 538 -13.80 31.65 6.20
C LEU A 538 -15.10 32.39 6.58
N GLY A 539 -15.33 33.60 6.05
CA GLY A 539 -16.46 34.43 6.45
C GLY A 539 -16.50 34.65 7.96
N ASN A 540 -17.67 34.49 8.60
CA ASN A 540 -17.78 34.56 10.05
C ASN A 540 -17.26 33.28 10.72
N TYR A 541 -15.94 33.17 10.86
CA TYR A 541 -15.27 32.01 11.47
C TYR A 541 -15.53 31.85 12.98
N ARG A 542 -16.11 32.86 13.64
CA ARG A 542 -16.43 32.82 15.08
C ARG A 542 -17.74 32.09 15.38
N CYS A 543 -18.65 31.97 14.41
CA CYS A 543 -19.92 31.26 14.59
C CYS A 543 -19.73 29.72 14.61
N LYS A 544 -20.67 29.02 15.26
CA LYS A 544 -20.76 27.57 15.16
C LYS A 544 -21.26 27.19 13.77
N ILE A 545 -20.64 26.17 13.16
CA ILE A 545 -21.06 25.62 11.88
C ILE A 545 -21.37 24.12 12.03
N GLY A 546 -22.37 23.66 11.28
CA GLY A 546 -22.74 22.25 11.21
C GLY A 546 -21.88 21.45 10.25
N TYR A 547 -22.08 20.13 10.22
CA TYR A 547 -21.34 19.19 9.36
C TYR A 547 -21.52 19.44 7.86
N ALA A 548 -22.62 20.08 7.45
CA ALA A 548 -22.91 20.41 6.06
C ALA A 548 -22.08 21.62 5.55
N ASP A 549 -21.47 22.41 6.41
CA ASP A 549 -20.66 23.56 5.99
C ASP A 549 -19.32 23.05 5.41
N PRO A 550 -18.93 23.47 4.19
CA PRO A 550 -17.64 23.09 3.58
C PRO A 550 -16.41 23.38 4.46
N ASN A 551 -16.50 24.42 5.32
CA ASN A 551 -15.43 24.82 6.24
C ASN A 551 -15.43 23.99 7.55
N TYR A 552 -16.42 23.11 7.76
CA TYR A 552 -16.47 22.28 8.96
C TYR A 552 -15.21 21.41 9.11
N TYR A 553 -14.70 20.85 8.01
CA TYR A 553 -13.51 19.98 8.01
C TYR A 553 -12.18 20.73 7.83
N TYR A 554 -12.21 22.05 7.63
CA TYR A 554 -10.98 22.83 7.53
C TYR A 554 -10.30 22.90 8.91
N ARG A 555 -9.18 22.21 9.04
CA ARG A 555 -8.48 21.98 10.32
C ARG A 555 -8.10 23.27 11.05
N PRO A 556 -7.49 24.29 10.39
CA PRO A 556 -7.10 25.53 11.07
C PRO A 556 -8.26 26.23 11.76
N ARG A 557 -9.45 26.28 11.16
CA ARG A 557 -10.63 26.87 11.79
C ARG A 557 -10.96 26.23 13.14
N LYS A 558 -10.93 24.89 13.22
CA LYS A 558 -11.24 24.14 14.44
C LYS A 558 -10.08 24.15 15.43
N ASN A 559 -8.89 23.80 14.95
CA ASN A 559 -7.78 23.39 15.80
C ASN A 559 -6.81 24.53 16.12
N ILE A 560 -6.95 25.68 15.46
CA ILE A 560 -6.22 26.91 15.75
C ILE A 560 -7.17 27.98 16.30
N VAL A 561 -8.20 28.35 15.51
CA VAL A 561 -9.00 29.56 15.80
C VAL A 561 -10.01 29.35 16.90
N ASN A 562 -10.68 28.20 17.01
CA ASN A 562 -11.85 28.04 17.89
C ASN A 562 -11.59 27.17 19.12
N ARG A 563 -11.23 25.89 18.95
CA ARG A 563 -11.14 24.94 20.06
C ARG A 563 -10.06 25.27 21.10
N PRO A 564 -8.84 25.65 20.72
CA PRO A 564 -7.78 25.94 21.68
C PRO A 564 -8.12 27.08 22.63
N VAL A 565 -8.87 28.05 22.16
CA VAL A 565 -9.17 29.33 22.88
C VAL A 565 -10.53 29.34 23.56
N SER A 566 -11.30 28.26 23.49
CA SER A 566 -12.68 28.19 24.03
C SER A 566 -12.80 28.39 25.54
N CYS A 567 -11.68 28.29 26.28
CA CYS A 567 -11.63 28.41 27.76
C CYS A 567 -10.89 29.66 28.22
N GLY A 568 -10.94 30.80 27.49
CA GLY A 568 -10.38 32.06 27.94
C GLY A 568 -9.28 32.67 27.06
N GLY A 569 -8.94 32.05 25.95
CA GLY A 569 -8.01 32.59 24.95
C GLY A 569 -8.69 33.40 23.86
N LYS A 570 -7.91 33.92 22.91
CA LYS A 570 -8.39 34.60 21.70
C LYS A 570 -7.79 33.96 20.44
N GLY A 571 -8.64 33.77 19.43
CA GLY A 571 -8.24 33.18 18.15
C GLY A 571 -8.77 33.97 16.94
N TRP A 572 -7.93 34.17 15.94
CA TRP A 572 -8.26 34.90 14.74
C TRP A 572 -7.89 34.12 13.47
N HIS A 573 -8.62 34.40 12.41
CA HIS A 573 -8.29 34.00 11.05
C HIS A 573 -8.06 35.26 10.22
N PHE A 574 -6.95 35.27 9.50
CA PHE A 574 -6.56 36.35 8.60
C PHE A 574 -6.41 35.81 7.18
N GLU A 575 -7.19 36.37 6.27
CA GLU A 575 -7.10 36.06 4.84
C GLU A 575 -6.05 36.96 4.17
N GLY A 576 -5.07 36.36 3.49
CA GLY A 576 -4.06 37.11 2.74
C GLY A 576 -2.87 36.25 2.30
N ASP A 577 -2.14 36.73 1.30
CA ASP A 577 -0.88 36.12 0.88
C ASP A 577 0.18 36.27 1.97
N HIS A 578 1.05 35.30 2.11
CA HIS A 578 2.14 35.35 3.07
C HIS A 578 3.15 36.46 2.77
N LYS A 579 3.31 36.85 1.50
CA LYS A 579 4.10 38.02 1.08
C LYS A 579 3.52 39.35 1.56
N GLU A 580 2.26 39.36 1.98
CA GLU A 580 1.60 40.51 2.58
C GLU A 580 1.57 40.39 4.12
N THR A 581 1.10 39.25 4.63
CA THR A 581 0.82 39.06 6.06
C THR A 581 2.08 39.03 6.92
N ILE A 582 3.15 38.34 6.51
CA ILE A 582 4.41 38.23 7.27
C ILE A 582 5.16 39.58 7.32
N PRO A 583 5.37 40.31 6.20
CA PRO A 583 5.97 41.64 6.26
C PRO A 583 5.15 42.63 7.12
N ASN A 584 3.82 42.58 7.08
CA ASN A 584 2.97 43.42 7.91
C ASN A 584 3.06 43.06 9.39
N LEU A 585 3.17 41.76 9.76
CA LEU A 585 3.45 41.35 11.13
C LEU A 585 4.78 41.93 11.62
N TRP A 586 5.83 41.80 10.80
CA TRP A 586 7.15 42.37 11.10
C TRP A 586 7.08 43.89 11.27
N LEU A 587 6.42 44.62 10.37
CA LEU A 587 6.24 46.07 10.42
C LEU A 587 5.45 46.50 11.67
N GLY A 588 4.38 45.75 12.01
CA GLY A 588 3.61 45.99 13.23
C GLY A 588 4.43 45.83 14.50
N LEU A 589 5.29 44.82 14.56
CA LEU A 589 6.21 44.60 15.70
C LEU A 589 7.32 45.67 15.76
N ARG A 590 7.83 46.12 14.61
CA ARG A 590 8.79 47.22 14.51
C ARG A 590 8.19 48.53 15.09
N LYS A 591 6.95 48.85 14.73
CA LYS A 591 6.24 50.03 15.28
C LYS A 591 6.08 49.96 16.80
N ARG A 592 6.21 48.78 17.42
CA ARG A 592 6.14 48.53 18.86
C ARG A 592 7.54 48.41 19.53
N GLY A 593 8.60 48.69 18.76
CA GLY A 593 9.97 48.70 19.27
C GLY A 593 10.57 47.34 19.56
N LEU A 594 10.08 46.30 18.91
CA LEU A 594 10.55 44.92 19.13
C LEU A 594 11.47 44.41 18.02
N VAL A 595 11.58 45.16 16.91
CA VAL A 595 12.39 44.79 15.75
C VAL A 595 13.25 45.96 15.30
#